data_b30583212931a0223c31a87c86074165
#
_entry.id   b30583212931a0223c31a87c86074165
#
_cell.length_a   1.000
_cell.length_b   1.000
_cell.length_c   1.000
_cell.angle_alpha   90.00
_cell.angle_beta   90.00
_cell.angle_gamma   90.00
#
_symmetry.space_group_name_H-M   'P 1'
#
loop_
_entity.id
_entity.type
_entity.pdbx_description
1 polymer ?
#
loop_
_entity_poly.entity_id
_entity_poly.type
_entity_poly.pdbx_seq_one_letter_code
_entity_poly.pdbx_strand_id
1 'polypeptide(L)'
;DAATPAPSTAAAPAASTTTRAPESAPNRHRPSHAIDTIDGKRYALSDHRGKWVVVNFWATWCGPCLKEMPALSALDTMREHIDVVGLAYEDTTPEAMRAFLKKHPVSYPIAMVDVYDPPKDFETPAGLPTTYLIAPDGKVAKRFIGPVEAHEIEAAIAAAGGPKAQAG
;
A
#
# COMPACT_ATOMS: atom_id res chain seq x y z
N ASP A 1 57.35 7.94 -47.25
CA ASP A 1 55.94 7.54 -47.27
C ASP A 1 55.39 7.57 -45.82
N ALA A 2 54.63 8.62 -45.53
CA ALA A 2 54.01 8.78 -44.20
C ALA A 2 52.65 8.10 -44.21
N ALA A 3 52.50 7.05 -43.37
CA ALA A 3 51.23 6.43 -43.14
C ALA A 3 50.44 7.23 -42.06
N THR A 4 49.30 7.78 -42.44
CA THR A 4 48.42 8.50 -41.59
C THR A 4 47.57 7.50 -40.78
N PRO A 5 47.55 7.51 -39.46
CA PRO A 5 46.64 6.66 -38.72
C PRO A 5 45.20 7.21 -38.80
N ALA A 6 44.25 6.35 -39.09
CA ALA A 6 42.85 6.68 -39.10
C ALA A 6 42.33 6.97 -37.66
N PRO A 7 41.39 7.90 -37.47
CA PRO A 7 40.84 8.18 -36.16
C PRO A 7 39.97 7.01 -35.73
N SER A 8 40.28 6.47 -34.54
CA SER A 8 39.44 5.49 -33.87
C SER A 8 38.19 6.21 -33.35
N THR A 9 37.05 5.91 -33.90
CA THR A 9 35.76 6.37 -33.37
C THR A 9 35.43 5.52 -32.15
N ALA A 10 35.65 6.07 -30.97
CA ALA A 10 35.15 5.51 -29.75
C ALA A 10 33.60 5.58 -29.76
N ALA A 11 32.94 4.43 -29.79
CA ALA A 11 31.49 4.36 -29.63
C ALA A 11 31.13 4.77 -28.22
N ALA A 12 30.26 5.78 -28.09
CA ALA A 12 29.72 6.18 -26.82
C ALA A 12 28.83 5.05 -26.28
N PRO A 13 28.87 4.75 -24.96
CA PRO A 13 27.96 3.77 -24.39
C PRO A 13 26.52 4.23 -24.58
N ALA A 14 25.67 3.36 -25.11
CA ALA A 14 24.26 3.61 -25.22
C ALA A 14 23.70 3.77 -23.80
N ALA A 15 23.10 4.93 -23.52
CA ALA A 15 22.36 5.15 -22.27
C ALA A 15 21.20 4.15 -22.26
N SER A 16 21.24 3.25 -21.29
CA SER A 16 20.12 2.34 -21.02
C SER A 16 18.99 3.19 -20.43
N THR A 17 18.10 3.66 -21.27
CA THR A 17 16.82 4.20 -20.83
C THR A 17 16.03 3.04 -20.28
N THR A 18 16.01 2.91 -18.96
CA THR A 18 15.06 2.03 -18.28
C THR A 18 13.67 2.61 -18.56
N THR A 19 13.02 2.07 -19.57
CA THR A 19 11.64 2.41 -19.86
C THR A 19 10.79 1.87 -18.70
N ARG A 20 10.40 2.77 -17.78
CA ARG A 20 9.40 2.45 -16.77
C ARG A 20 8.15 1.98 -17.52
N ALA A 21 7.67 0.77 -17.19
CA ALA A 21 6.42 0.28 -17.74
C ALA A 21 5.33 1.34 -17.55
N PRO A 22 4.43 1.55 -18.53
CA PRO A 22 3.39 2.55 -18.39
C PRO A 22 2.56 2.22 -17.15
N GLU A 23 2.47 3.20 -16.25
CA GLU A 23 1.61 3.12 -15.07
C GLU A 23 0.18 2.91 -15.55
N SER A 24 -0.45 1.82 -15.10
CA SER A 24 -1.83 1.53 -15.47
C SER A 24 -2.74 2.71 -15.14
N ALA A 25 -3.70 3.02 -16.01
CA ALA A 25 -4.68 4.07 -15.75
C ALA A 25 -5.35 3.86 -14.39
N PRO A 26 -5.63 4.95 -13.62
CA PRO A 26 -6.29 4.83 -12.32
C PRO A 26 -7.61 4.06 -12.42
N ASN A 27 -7.79 3.09 -11.53
CA ASN A 27 -9.00 2.27 -11.48
C ASN A 27 -9.46 2.09 -10.03
N ARG A 28 -10.52 2.80 -9.64
CA ARG A 28 -11.07 2.75 -8.28
C ARG A 28 -11.84 1.47 -7.97
N HIS A 29 -12.28 0.72 -9.01
CA HIS A 29 -12.93 -0.58 -8.81
C HIS A 29 -11.94 -1.72 -8.59
N ARG A 30 -10.74 -1.58 -9.14
CA ARG A 30 -9.66 -2.56 -9.01
C ARG A 30 -8.32 -1.84 -8.82
N PRO A 31 -8.06 -1.29 -7.63
CA PRO A 31 -6.83 -0.56 -7.38
C PRO A 31 -5.59 -1.43 -7.61
N SER A 32 -4.60 -0.85 -8.29
CA SER A 32 -3.31 -1.52 -8.56
C SER A 32 -2.11 -0.67 -8.13
N HIS A 33 -2.35 0.37 -7.37
CA HIS A 33 -1.35 1.35 -6.98
C HIS A 33 -0.11 0.71 -6.37
N ALA A 34 1.07 1.18 -6.78
CA ALA A 34 2.33 0.83 -6.17
C ALA A 34 2.88 2.03 -5.41
N ILE A 35 3.40 1.78 -4.21
CA ILE A 35 3.92 2.81 -3.32
C ILE A 35 5.14 2.26 -2.58
N ASP A 36 6.09 3.14 -2.27
CA ASP A 36 7.25 2.77 -1.48
C ASP A 36 6.89 2.78 0.00
N THR A 37 7.22 1.68 0.69
CA THR A 37 7.02 1.57 2.13
C THR A 37 8.12 2.31 2.89
N ILE A 38 7.87 2.54 4.18
CA ILE A 38 8.81 3.26 5.06
C ILE A 38 10.15 2.54 5.20
N ASP A 39 10.21 1.24 4.95
CA ASP A 39 11.44 0.43 4.95
C ASP A 39 12.15 0.38 3.58
N GLY A 40 11.69 1.17 2.62
CA GLY A 40 12.31 1.28 1.28
C GLY A 40 11.91 0.19 0.30
N LYS A 41 10.96 -0.66 0.62
CA LYS A 41 10.44 -1.69 -0.27
C LYS A 41 9.27 -1.16 -1.10
N ARG A 42 9.16 -1.65 -2.33
CA ARG A 42 8.00 -1.37 -3.17
C ARG A 42 6.84 -2.28 -2.77
N TYR A 43 5.69 -1.67 -2.49
CA TYR A 43 4.43 -2.37 -2.28
C TYR A 43 3.48 -2.09 -3.44
N ALA A 44 3.12 -3.12 -4.20
CA ALA A 44 2.14 -3.01 -5.27
C ALA A 44 0.92 -3.85 -4.92
N LEU A 45 -0.27 -3.24 -4.92
CA LEU A 45 -1.52 -3.96 -4.62
C LEU A 45 -1.74 -5.13 -5.59
N SER A 46 -1.35 -4.96 -6.86
CA SER A 46 -1.45 -6.02 -7.86
C SER A 46 -0.63 -7.28 -7.54
N ASP A 47 0.41 -7.17 -6.72
CA ASP A 47 1.24 -8.31 -6.30
C ASP A 47 0.58 -9.15 -5.19
N HIS A 48 -0.50 -8.64 -4.62
CA HIS A 48 -1.24 -9.29 -3.53
C HIS A 48 -2.57 -9.92 -3.98
N ARG A 49 -2.73 -10.15 -5.29
CA ARG A 49 -3.89 -10.89 -5.82
C ARG A 49 -3.90 -12.32 -5.29
N GLY A 50 -5.07 -12.85 -5.02
CA GLY A 50 -5.24 -14.16 -4.37
C GLY A 50 -5.45 -14.08 -2.87
N LYS A 51 -5.18 -12.92 -2.25
CA LYS A 51 -5.46 -12.63 -0.85
C LYS A 51 -6.41 -11.45 -0.71
N TRP A 52 -7.10 -11.38 0.41
CA TRP A 52 -7.88 -10.21 0.81
C TRP A 52 -6.90 -9.15 1.33
N VAL A 53 -6.97 -7.94 0.81
CA VAL A 53 -6.09 -6.85 1.24
C VAL A 53 -6.91 -5.79 1.96
N VAL A 54 -6.48 -5.45 3.16
CA VAL A 54 -7.03 -4.34 3.95
C VAL A 54 -6.12 -3.14 3.77
N VAL A 55 -6.62 -2.11 3.12
CA VAL A 55 -5.91 -0.84 2.90
C VAL A 55 -6.45 0.19 3.88
N ASN A 56 -5.64 0.57 4.84
CA ASN A 56 -6.03 1.46 5.93
C ASN A 56 -5.37 2.83 5.78
N PHE A 57 -6.18 3.86 5.50
CA PHE A 57 -5.74 5.26 5.56
C PHE A 57 -5.80 5.75 7.00
N TRP A 58 -4.69 6.25 7.50
CA TRP A 58 -4.51 6.65 8.89
C TRP A 58 -3.57 7.83 9.02
N ALA A 59 -3.43 8.38 10.21
CA ALA A 59 -2.43 9.38 10.55
C ALA A 59 -1.98 9.24 12.00
N THR A 60 -0.78 9.72 12.30
CA THR A 60 -0.19 9.64 13.65
C THR A 60 -0.97 10.45 14.69
N TRP A 61 -1.64 11.51 14.28
CA TRP A 61 -2.47 12.38 15.12
C TRP A 61 -3.90 11.88 15.30
N CYS A 62 -4.28 10.82 14.61
CA CYS A 62 -5.64 10.30 14.62
C CYS A 62 -5.83 9.25 15.73
N GLY A 63 -6.44 9.64 16.85
CA GLY A 63 -6.68 8.74 17.98
C GLY A 63 -7.41 7.45 17.61
N PRO A 64 -8.57 7.51 16.91
CA PRO A 64 -9.29 6.31 16.48
C PRO A 64 -8.47 5.40 15.56
N CYS A 65 -7.60 5.98 14.71
CA CYS A 65 -6.69 5.20 13.87
C CYS A 65 -5.73 4.36 14.71
N LEU A 66 -5.15 4.96 15.75
CA LEU A 66 -4.19 4.28 16.62
C LEU A 66 -4.86 3.15 17.42
N LYS A 67 -6.12 3.31 17.79
CA LYS A 67 -6.87 2.29 18.54
C LYS A 67 -7.11 1.02 17.74
N GLU A 68 -7.28 1.11 16.42
CA GLU A 68 -7.54 -0.06 15.57
C GLU A 68 -6.26 -0.78 15.10
N MET A 69 -5.09 -0.14 15.20
CA MET A 69 -3.82 -0.70 14.69
C MET A 69 -3.47 -2.07 15.30
N PRO A 70 -3.64 -2.32 16.60
CA PRO A 70 -3.39 -3.66 17.15
C PRO A 70 -4.28 -4.74 16.54
N ALA A 71 -5.55 -4.45 16.31
CA ALA A 71 -6.48 -5.39 15.68
C ALA A 71 -6.11 -5.68 14.21
N LEU A 72 -5.69 -4.66 13.47
CA LEU A 72 -5.20 -4.82 12.10
C LEU A 72 -3.91 -5.64 12.06
N SER A 73 -2.99 -5.44 12.99
CA SER A 73 -1.79 -6.27 13.13
C SER A 73 -2.13 -7.73 13.42
N ALA A 74 -3.12 -7.97 14.26
CA ALA A 74 -3.58 -9.33 14.57
C ALA A 74 -4.19 -10.01 13.32
N LEU A 75 -4.98 -9.31 12.52
CA LEU A 75 -5.50 -9.84 11.26
C LEU A 75 -4.38 -10.22 10.31
N ASP A 76 -3.40 -9.34 10.16
CA ASP A 76 -2.25 -9.54 9.29
C ASP A 76 -1.41 -10.76 9.67
N THR A 77 -1.16 -10.95 10.97
CA THR A 77 -0.31 -12.04 11.46
C THR A 77 -1.05 -13.36 11.66
N MET A 78 -2.32 -13.33 11.99
CA MET A 78 -3.09 -14.53 12.39
C MET A 78 -3.94 -15.11 11.26
N ARG A 79 -4.17 -14.38 10.18
CA ARG A 79 -4.99 -14.80 9.04
C ARG A 79 -4.15 -14.86 7.78
N GLU A 80 -3.87 -16.08 7.29
CA GLU A 80 -3.07 -16.29 6.07
C GLU A 80 -3.72 -15.71 4.81
N HIS A 81 -5.05 -15.59 4.80
CA HIS A 81 -5.81 -15.08 3.66
C HIS A 81 -5.96 -13.55 3.66
N ILE A 82 -5.41 -12.85 4.65
CA ILE A 82 -5.52 -11.40 4.79
C ILE A 82 -4.13 -10.76 4.84
N ASP A 83 -3.91 -9.80 3.95
CA ASP A 83 -2.78 -8.87 4.01
C ASP A 83 -3.28 -7.50 4.42
N VAL A 84 -2.53 -6.79 5.23
CA VAL A 84 -2.84 -5.41 5.64
C VAL A 84 -1.74 -4.47 5.17
N VAL A 85 -2.11 -3.29 4.73
CA VAL A 85 -1.17 -2.19 4.44
C VAL A 85 -1.74 -0.89 5.01
N GLY A 86 -0.91 -0.13 5.69
CA GLY A 86 -1.27 1.18 6.20
C GLY A 86 -0.73 2.30 5.30
N LEU A 87 -1.61 3.19 4.88
CA LEU A 87 -1.26 4.36 4.09
C LEU A 87 -1.39 5.60 4.99
N ALA A 88 -0.24 6.12 5.42
CA ALA A 88 -0.19 7.31 6.27
C ALA A 88 -0.53 8.55 5.45
N TYR A 89 -1.69 9.13 5.72
CA TYR A 89 -2.22 10.30 5.02
C TYR A 89 -1.95 11.58 5.84
N GLU A 90 -0.70 12.01 5.81
CA GLU A 90 -0.26 13.23 6.48
C GLU A 90 1.04 13.76 5.87
N ASP A 91 1.27 15.06 6.03
CA ASP A 91 2.52 15.72 5.64
C ASP A 91 3.53 15.58 6.77
N THR A 92 4.43 14.61 6.66
CA THR A 92 5.45 14.33 7.66
C THR A 92 6.72 13.78 6.99
N THR A 93 7.75 13.56 7.77
CA THR A 93 9.03 13.04 7.28
C THR A 93 9.16 11.53 7.55
N PRO A 94 9.97 10.79 6.76
CA PRO A 94 10.27 9.39 7.05
C PRO A 94 10.87 9.18 8.45
N GLU A 95 11.72 10.10 8.91
CA GLU A 95 12.34 10.03 10.23
C GLU A 95 11.31 10.12 11.35
N ALA A 96 10.37 11.07 11.24
CA ALA A 96 9.30 11.25 12.22
C ALA A 96 8.38 10.02 12.23
N MET A 97 8.07 9.47 11.06
CA MET A 97 7.25 8.26 10.94
C MET A 97 7.94 7.05 11.57
N ARG A 98 9.23 6.85 11.32
CA ARG A 98 10.01 5.74 11.94
C ARG A 98 10.05 5.88 13.46
N ALA A 99 10.24 7.08 13.97
CA ALA A 99 10.23 7.35 15.41
C ALA A 99 8.85 7.03 16.03
N PHE A 100 7.78 7.39 15.34
CA PHE A 100 6.42 7.07 15.76
C PHE A 100 6.18 5.56 15.80
N LEU A 101 6.56 4.83 14.75
CA LEU A 101 6.36 3.38 14.65
C LEU A 101 7.19 2.57 15.64
N LYS A 102 8.28 3.12 16.17
CA LYS A 102 9.00 2.50 17.29
C LYS A 102 8.17 2.47 18.56
N LYS A 103 7.36 3.48 18.78
CA LYS A 103 6.45 3.57 19.94
C LYS A 103 5.11 2.88 19.70
N HIS A 104 4.70 2.77 18.45
CA HIS A 104 3.44 2.17 18.02
C HIS A 104 3.71 1.12 16.93
N PRO A 105 4.36 -0.01 17.28
CA PRO A 105 4.75 -1.00 16.28
C PRO A 105 3.53 -1.69 15.69
N VAL A 106 3.61 -1.97 14.38
CA VAL A 106 2.63 -2.77 13.64
C VAL A 106 3.34 -3.88 12.87
N SER A 107 2.62 -4.95 12.56
CA SER A 107 3.16 -6.08 11.81
C SER A 107 3.15 -5.87 10.31
N TYR A 108 2.32 -4.96 9.81
CA TYR A 108 2.08 -4.75 8.39
C TYR A 108 2.87 -3.58 7.82
N PRO A 109 3.10 -3.56 6.49
CA PRO A 109 3.81 -2.46 5.85
C PRO A 109 3.10 -1.12 6.01
N ILE A 110 3.89 -0.09 6.23
CA ILE A 110 3.44 1.31 6.27
C ILE A 110 4.07 2.05 5.10
N ALA A 111 3.23 2.74 4.34
CA ALA A 111 3.66 3.65 3.30
C ALA A 111 3.18 5.06 3.62
N MET A 112 3.97 6.05 3.22
CA MET A 112 3.61 7.46 3.36
C MET A 112 2.97 7.94 2.08
N VAL A 113 1.78 8.52 2.19
CA VAL A 113 1.10 9.13 1.06
C VAL A 113 1.59 10.57 0.89
N ASP A 114 1.94 10.94 -0.33
CA ASP A 114 2.10 12.35 -0.68
C ASP A 114 0.71 12.99 -0.74
N VAL A 115 0.38 13.79 0.27
CA VAL A 115 -0.94 14.42 0.38
C VAL A 115 -1.20 15.48 -0.70
N TYR A 116 -0.15 15.92 -1.39
CA TYR A 116 -0.22 16.85 -2.52
C TYR A 116 -0.39 16.14 -3.87
N ASP A 117 -0.08 14.83 -3.91
CA ASP A 117 -0.26 13.97 -5.08
C ASP A 117 -0.69 12.56 -4.63
N PRO A 118 -1.90 12.42 -4.04
CA PRO A 118 -2.35 11.15 -3.48
C PRO A 118 -2.66 10.11 -4.57
N PRO A 119 -2.69 8.81 -4.19
CA PRO A 119 -3.05 7.74 -5.11
C PRO A 119 -4.42 7.97 -5.74
N LYS A 120 -4.49 7.94 -7.06
CA LYS A 120 -5.74 8.20 -7.80
C LYS A 120 -6.67 7.00 -7.87
N ASP A 121 -6.17 5.81 -7.56
CA ASP A 121 -6.98 4.59 -7.45
C ASP A 121 -7.91 4.61 -6.23
N PHE A 122 -7.72 5.55 -5.31
CA PHE A 122 -8.57 5.76 -4.15
C PHE A 122 -9.09 7.18 -4.13
N GLU A 123 -10.29 7.37 -3.62
CA GLU A 123 -10.78 8.71 -3.32
C GLU A 123 -9.95 9.29 -2.17
N THR A 124 -9.74 10.61 -2.19
CA THR A 124 -9.18 11.31 -1.05
C THR A 124 -10.06 11.07 0.17
N PRO A 125 -9.51 10.54 1.29
CA PRO A 125 -10.34 10.26 2.46
C PRO A 125 -10.99 11.53 3.00
N ALA A 126 -12.31 11.49 3.18
CA ALA A 126 -13.07 12.59 3.78
C ALA A 126 -12.81 12.70 5.28
N GLY A 127 -12.32 11.64 5.89
CA GLY A 127 -11.95 11.55 7.30
C GLY A 127 -11.11 10.32 7.55
N LEU A 128 -10.48 10.26 8.71
CA LEU A 128 -9.63 9.14 9.11
C LEU A 128 -10.19 8.47 10.39
N PRO A 129 -10.08 7.16 10.50
CA PRO A 129 -9.58 6.24 9.47
C PRO A 129 -10.59 6.01 8.34
N THR A 130 -10.08 5.64 7.18
CA THR A 130 -10.88 5.10 6.06
C THR A 130 -10.20 3.82 5.60
N THR A 131 -10.96 2.75 5.47
CA THR A 131 -10.42 1.42 5.19
C THR A 131 -11.12 0.79 4.00
N TYR A 132 -10.33 0.27 3.06
CA TYR A 132 -10.82 -0.48 1.91
C TYR A 132 -10.53 -1.95 2.09
N LEU A 133 -11.50 -2.79 1.78
CA LEU A 133 -11.32 -4.23 1.66
C LEU A 133 -11.25 -4.59 0.18
N ILE A 134 -10.12 -5.12 -0.25
CA ILE A 134 -9.86 -5.54 -1.62
C ILE A 134 -9.97 -7.06 -1.68
N ALA A 135 -10.83 -7.57 -2.56
CA ALA A 135 -11.00 -9.01 -2.76
C ALA A 135 -9.79 -9.62 -3.51
N PRO A 136 -9.66 -10.97 -3.50
CA PRO A 136 -8.53 -11.64 -4.16
C PRO A 136 -8.40 -11.35 -5.65
N ASP A 137 -9.49 -11.03 -6.35
CA ASP A 137 -9.49 -10.63 -7.76
C ASP A 137 -9.07 -9.17 -7.98
N GLY A 138 -8.83 -8.43 -6.89
CA GLY A 138 -8.41 -7.04 -6.90
C GLY A 138 -9.55 -6.03 -6.85
N LYS A 139 -10.80 -6.46 -6.89
CA LYS A 139 -11.95 -5.54 -6.79
C LYS A 139 -12.16 -5.07 -5.36
N VAL A 140 -12.58 -3.81 -5.22
CA VAL A 140 -13.01 -3.28 -3.93
C VAL A 140 -14.30 -3.98 -3.51
N ALA A 141 -14.24 -4.75 -2.43
CA ALA A 141 -15.41 -5.43 -1.88
C ALA A 141 -16.20 -4.53 -0.94
N LYS A 142 -15.53 -3.70 -0.15
CA LYS A 142 -16.18 -2.78 0.79
C LYS A 142 -15.26 -1.62 1.17
N ARG A 143 -15.86 -0.49 1.49
CA ARG A 143 -15.20 0.67 2.08
C ARG A 143 -15.82 0.95 3.45
N PHE A 144 -14.98 1.09 4.46
CA PHE A 144 -15.39 1.48 5.80
C PHE A 144 -14.97 2.92 6.04
N ILE A 145 -15.92 3.77 6.38
CA ILE A 145 -15.67 5.16 6.76
C ILE A 145 -15.73 5.25 8.28
N GLY A 146 -14.65 5.71 8.90
CA GLY A 146 -14.51 5.73 10.35
C GLY A 146 -13.90 4.44 10.90
N PRO A 147 -13.80 4.31 12.23
CA PRO A 147 -13.19 3.15 12.88
C PRO A 147 -13.85 1.84 12.48
N VAL A 148 -13.04 0.78 12.32
CA VAL A 148 -13.50 -0.56 11.96
C VAL A 148 -12.89 -1.58 12.91
N GLU A 149 -13.67 -2.57 13.29
CA GLU A 149 -13.21 -3.68 14.14
C GLU A 149 -12.88 -4.92 13.30
N ALA A 150 -12.00 -5.78 13.80
CA ALA A 150 -11.57 -6.98 13.09
C ALA A 150 -12.75 -7.87 12.66
N HIS A 151 -13.74 -8.04 13.53
CA HIS A 151 -14.91 -8.88 13.22
C HIS A 151 -15.77 -8.30 12.08
N GLU A 152 -15.79 -6.98 11.92
CA GLU A 152 -16.49 -6.33 10.80
C GLU A 152 -15.81 -6.60 9.47
N ILE A 153 -14.47 -6.60 9.45
CA ILE A 153 -13.68 -6.93 8.28
C ILE A 153 -13.89 -8.41 7.91
N GLU A 154 -13.79 -9.30 8.88
CA GLU A 154 -14.00 -10.74 8.66
C GLU A 154 -15.43 -11.06 8.21
N ALA A 155 -16.42 -10.37 8.77
CA ALA A 155 -17.81 -10.49 8.33
C ALA A 155 -18.01 -10.02 6.86
N ALA A 156 -17.35 -8.93 6.47
CA ALA A 156 -17.39 -8.44 5.10
C ALA A 156 -16.72 -9.43 4.13
N ILE A 157 -15.63 -10.07 4.53
CA ILE A 157 -14.96 -11.12 3.75
C ILE A 157 -15.92 -12.30 3.53
N ALA A 158 -16.55 -12.78 4.60
CA ALA A 158 -17.50 -13.88 4.52
C ALA A 158 -18.71 -13.53 3.65
N ALA A 159 -19.26 -12.31 3.79
CA ALA A 159 -20.38 -11.83 2.99
C ALA A 159 -20.04 -11.72 1.49
N ALA A 160 -18.78 -11.48 1.16
CA ALA A 160 -18.29 -11.41 -0.21
C ALA A 160 -17.81 -12.77 -0.76
N GLY A 161 -18.11 -13.87 -0.08
CA GLY A 161 -17.79 -15.24 -0.52
C GLY A 161 -16.43 -15.76 -0.06
N GLY A 162 -15.73 -15.03 0.79
CA GLY A 162 -14.45 -15.46 1.36
C GLY A 162 -14.60 -16.36 2.59
N PRO A 163 -13.46 -16.73 3.22
CA PRO A 163 -13.48 -17.56 4.42
C PRO A 163 -14.27 -16.92 5.56
N LYS A 164 -14.98 -17.75 6.32
CA LYS A 164 -15.62 -17.30 7.55
C LYS A 164 -14.57 -17.12 8.64
N ALA A 165 -14.83 -16.16 9.56
CA ALA A 165 -13.99 -15.99 10.72
C ALA A 165 -13.90 -17.29 11.52
N GLN A 166 -12.68 -17.69 11.88
CA GLN A 166 -12.50 -18.84 12.76
C GLN A 166 -12.80 -18.41 14.20
N ALA A 167 -13.64 -19.19 14.86
CA ALA A 167 -13.92 -19.03 16.27
C ALA A 167 -12.66 -19.40 17.08
N GLY A 168 -12.26 -18.51 17.98
CA GLY A 168 -11.17 -18.77 18.90
C GLY A 168 -10.16 -17.68 19.00
#